data_fe500726c9138c001bf38b85f18049e2
#
_entry.id   fe500726c9138c001bf38b85f18049e2
#
_cell.length_a   1.000
_cell.length_b   1.000
_cell.length_c   1.000
_cell.angle_alpha   90.00
_cell.angle_beta   90.00
_cell.angle_gamma   90.00
#
_symmetry.space_group_name_H-M   'P 1'
#
loop_
_entity.id
_entity.type
_entity.pdbx_description
1 polymer ?
#
loop_
_entity_poly.entity_id
_entity_poly.type
_entity_poly.pdbx_seq_one_letter_code
_entity_poly.pdbx_strand_id
1 'polypeptide(L)'
;MLKLPTSAFALVKKLPAPMGAALACLVLAGPALAWWLSRTRGRRVFTPQPQDLRFLHRLARRNWAFFDRHVGPADNWLPPDNIQAPPFANIAHRTSPTNMGMALLSHLAAHDFGYLSTGRLFERLACMLDSMARLERFKGHFY
;
A
#
# COMPACT_ATOMS: atom_id res chain seq x y z
N MET A 1 20.10 -10.98 16.68
CA MET A 1 20.83 -10.21 17.71
C MET A 1 21.56 -9.08 16.96
N LEU A 2 20.98 -7.84 16.94
CA LEU A 2 21.58 -6.69 16.26
C LEU A 2 22.77 -6.19 17.09
N LYS A 3 23.99 -6.36 16.60
CA LYS A 3 25.16 -5.72 17.19
C LYS A 3 25.12 -4.23 16.82
N LEU A 4 24.81 -3.38 17.78
CA LEU A 4 24.97 -1.93 17.61
C LEU A 4 26.44 -1.60 17.35
N PRO A 5 26.75 -0.71 16.40
CA PRO A 5 28.14 -0.35 16.09
C PRO A 5 28.79 0.31 17.29
N THR A 6 29.93 -0.20 17.65
CA THR A 6 30.77 0.24 18.81
C THR A 6 31.10 1.75 18.81
N SER A 7 30.98 2.40 17.63
CA SER A 7 31.22 3.83 17.45
C SER A 7 30.14 4.72 18.09
N ALA A 8 28.88 4.29 18.15
CA ALA A 8 27.79 5.06 18.75
C ALA A 8 27.92 5.13 20.29
N PHE A 9 28.36 4.03 20.91
CA PHE A 9 28.59 3.98 22.38
C PHE A 9 29.74 4.87 22.83
N ALA A 10 30.80 5.00 22.01
CA ALA A 10 31.95 5.87 22.27
C ALA A 10 31.58 7.36 22.15
N LEU A 11 30.63 7.71 21.28
CA LEU A 11 30.18 9.09 21.14
C LEU A 11 29.34 9.56 22.34
N VAL A 12 28.47 8.68 22.86
CA VAL A 12 27.62 8.97 24.03
C VAL A 12 28.44 9.19 25.28
N LYS A 13 29.58 8.51 25.42
CA LYS A 13 30.49 8.64 26.57
C LYS A 13 31.24 9.99 26.64
N LYS A 14 31.29 10.74 25.55
CA LYS A 14 31.93 12.06 25.44
C LYS A 14 30.97 13.25 25.63
N LEU A 15 29.68 12.98 25.82
CA LEU A 15 28.68 14.04 26.02
C LEU A 15 28.76 14.58 27.47
N PRO A 16 28.64 15.91 27.67
CA PRO A 16 28.48 16.49 29.00
C PRO A 16 27.31 15.86 29.73
N ALA A 17 27.46 15.62 31.04
CA ALA A 17 26.46 14.95 31.87
C ALA A 17 24.99 15.44 31.65
N PRO A 18 24.72 16.77 31.55
CA PRO A 18 23.36 17.26 31.32
C PRO A 18 22.83 16.88 29.92
N MET A 19 23.68 16.81 28.91
CA MET A 19 23.27 16.41 27.55
C MET A 19 22.99 14.89 27.47
N GLY A 20 23.74 14.08 28.16
CA GLY A 20 23.53 12.65 28.26
C GLY A 20 22.22 12.32 28.97
N ALA A 21 21.90 13.04 30.05
CA ALA A 21 20.64 12.91 30.76
C ALA A 21 19.44 13.33 29.91
N ALA A 22 19.55 14.44 29.19
CA ALA A 22 18.48 14.89 28.28
C ALA A 22 18.20 13.89 27.16
N LEU A 23 19.25 13.32 26.55
CA LEU A 23 19.11 12.29 25.51
C LEU A 23 18.49 11.01 26.08
N ALA A 24 18.87 10.57 27.25
CA ALA A 24 18.28 9.41 27.93
C ALA A 24 16.77 9.64 28.21
N CYS A 25 16.42 10.81 28.74
CA CYS A 25 15.01 11.19 28.94
C CYS A 25 14.21 11.18 27.63
N LEU A 26 14.77 11.67 26.54
CA LEU A 26 14.11 11.70 25.22
C LEU A 26 13.87 10.28 24.69
N VAL A 27 14.85 9.40 24.82
CA VAL A 27 14.76 7.98 24.42
C VAL A 27 13.74 7.23 25.28
N LEU A 28 13.73 7.45 26.60
CA LEU A 28 12.79 6.82 27.52
C LEU A 28 11.36 7.36 27.36
N ALA A 29 11.21 8.65 27.04
CA ALA A 29 9.92 9.26 26.77
C ALA A 29 9.35 8.90 25.38
N GLY A 30 10.19 8.46 24.44
CA GLY A 30 9.80 8.14 23.07
C GLY A 30 8.60 7.21 22.95
N PRO A 31 8.57 6.04 23.61
CA PRO A 31 7.42 5.14 23.56
C PRO A 31 6.13 5.76 24.12
N ALA A 32 6.21 6.53 25.19
CA ALA A 32 5.07 7.22 25.78
C ALA A 32 4.53 8.33 24.86
N LEU A 33 5.43 9.08 24.24
CA LEU A 33 5.09 10.09 23.24
C LEU A 33 4.45 9.46 21.98
N ALA A 34 5.05 8.39 21.48
CA ALA A 34 4.51 7.65 20.33
C ALA A 34 3.11 7.11 20.62
N TRP A 35 2.91 6.52 21.80
CA TRP A 35 1.59 6.05 22.23
C TRP A 35 0.58 7.19 22.36
N TRP A 36 0.97 8.33 22.95
CA TRP A 36 0.11 9.49 23.10
C TRP A 36 -0.28 10.12 21.76
N LEU A 37 0.66 10.22 20.82
CA LEU A 37 0.42 10.72 19.46
C LEU A 37 -0.43 9.73 18.62
N SER A 38 -0.29 8.45 18.88
CA SER A 38 -1.05 7.38 18.19
C SER A 38 -2.46 7.21 18.74
N ARG A 39 -2.81 7.88 19.87
CA ARG A 39 -4.16 7.83 20.36
C ARG A 39 -5.12 8.45 19.33
N THR A 40 -6.05 7.66 18.86
CA THR A 40 -7.17 8.14 18.04
C THR A 40 -7.97 9.15 18.87
N ARG A 41 -7.71 10.43 18.64
CA ARG A 41 -8.59 11.50 19.11
C ARG A 41 -9.93 11.25 18.45
N GLY A 42 -11.00 11.17 19.26
CA GLY A 42 -12.35 10.76 18.92
C GLY A 42 -12.68 10.93 17.44
N ARG A 43 -12.91 9.82 16.77
CA ARG A 43 -13.21 9.79 15.34
C ARG A 43 -14.49 10.61 15.13
N ARG A 44 -14.35 11.80 14.54
CA ARG A 44 -15.54 12.52 14.07
C ARG A 44 -16.23 11.59 13.08
N VAL A 45 -17.42 11.15 13.42
CA VAL A 45 -18.24 10.37 12.51
C VAL A 45 -18.57 11.31 11.34
N PHE A 46 -17.88 11.12 10.23
CA PHE A 46 -18.18 11.85 9.01
C PHE A 46 -19.45 11.25 8.41
N THR A 47 -20.50 12.06 8.33
CA THR A 47 -21.73 11.69 7.63
C THR A 47 -21.69 12.33 6.24
N PRO A 48 -21.43 11.55 5.18
CA PRO A 48 -21.30 12.09 3.84
C PRO A 48 -22.63 12.66 3.35
N GLN A 49 -22.60 13.83 2.75
CA GLN A 49 -23.75 14.41 2.05
C GLN A 49 -23.97 13.69 0.71
N PRO A 50 -25.17 13.73 0.11
CA PRO A 50 -25.45 13.09 -1.16
C PRO A 50 -24.49 13.49 -2.30
N GLN A 51 -24.00 14.73 -2.27
CA GLN A 51 -22.99 15.22 -3.23
C GLN A 51 -21.63 14.56 -3.04
N ASP A 52 -21.23 14.32 -1.77
CA ASP A 52 -19.97 13.64 -1.45
C ASP A 52 -20.01 12.18 -1.92
N LEU A 53 -21.14 11.52 -1.70
CA LEU A 53 -21.35 10.14 -2.19
C LEU A 53 -21.24 10.06 -3.70
N ARG A 54 -21.89 10.99 -4.45
CA ARG A 54 -21.75 11.04 -5.91
C ARG A 54 -20.34 11.30 -6.37
N PHE A 55 -19.59 12.13 -5.66
CA PHE A 55 -18.18 12.38 -5.94
C PHE A 55 -17.34 11.12 -5.69
N LEU A 56 -17.52 10.46 -4.54
CA LEU A 56 -16.80 9.24 -4.17
C LEU A 56 -17.08 8.10 -5.14
N HIS A 57 -18.33 7.90 -5.56
CA HIS A 57 -18.68 6.90 -6.58
C HIS A 57 -18.00 7.18 -7.93
N ARG A 58 -17.94 8.44 -8.38
CA ARG A 58 -17.21 8.79 -9.60
C ARG A 58 -15.72 8.53 -9.49
N LEU A 59 -15.14 8.81 -8.32
CA LEU A 59 -13.72 8.55 -8.04
C LEU A 59 -13.44 7.04 -8.03
N ALA A 60 -14.28 6.26 -7.35
CA ALA A 60 -14.19 4.79 -7.33
C ALA A 60 -14.27 4.21 -8.75
N ARG A 61 -15.20 4.70 -9.58
CA ARG A 61 -15.33 4.27 -10.97
C ARG A 61 -14.10 4.61 -11.82
N ARG A 62 -13.48 5.77 -11.59
CA ARG A 62 -12.24 6.16 -12.28
C ARG A 62 -11.07 5.27 -11.86
N ASN A 63 -10.94 4.98 -10.57
CA ASN A 63 -9.89 4.09 -10.06
C ASN A 63 -10.07 2.67 -10.61
N TRP A 64 -11.31 2.16 -10.62
CA TRP A 64 -11.60 0.86 -11.23
C TRP A 64 -11.24 0.82 -12.71
N ALA A 65 -11.50 1.87 -13.47
CA ALA A 65 -11.24 1.92 -14.92
C ALA A 65 -9.75 1.66 -15.27
N PHE A 66 -8.81 1.93 -14.36
CA PHE A 66 -7.41 1.55 -14.52
C PHE A 66 -7.26 0.02 -14.57
N PHE A 67 -7.76 -0.67 -13.56
CA PHE A 67 -7.66 -2.13 -13.46
C PHE A 67 -8.49 -2.82 -14.55
N ASP A 68 -9.68 -2.32 -14.84
CA ASP A 68 -10.56 -2.86 -15.87
C ASP A 68 -9.90 -2.85 -17.27
N ARG A 69 -9.14 -1.79 -17.55
CA ARG A 69 -8.46 -1.60 -18.85
C ARG A 69 -7.13 -2.35 -18.93
N HIS A 70 -6.37 -2.41 -17.84
CA HIS A 70 -4.97 -2.83 -17.88
C HIS A 70 -4.69 -4.20 -17.22
N VAL A 71 -5.66 -4.78 -16.53
CA VAL A 71 -5.54 -6.15 -16.02
C VAL A 71 -6.26 -7.09 -16.98
N GLY A 72 -5.51 -7.72 -17.86
CA GLY A 72 -6.04 -8.57 -18.91
C GLY A 72 -5.00 -9.54 -19.50
N PRO A 73 -5.38 -10.31 -20.52
CA PRO A 73 -4.53 -11.34 -21.13
C PRO A 73 -3.20 -10.81 -21.67
N ALA A 74 -3.15 -9.55 -22.11
CA ALA A 74 -1.95 -8.94 -22.68
C ALA A 74 -0.79 -8.89 -21.69
N ASP A 75 -1.10 -8.69 -20.39
CA ASP A 75 -0.12 -8.63 -19.31
C ASP A 75 -0.29 -9.81 -18.33
N ASN A 76 -0.67 -10.99 -18.83
CA ASN A 76 -0.88 -12.18 -18.02
C ASN A 76 -1.84 -11.97 -16.83
N TRP A 77 -2.84 -11.12 -16.98
CA TRP A 77 -3.78 -10.74 -15.92
C TRP A 77 -3.14 -10.09 -14.69
N LEU A 78 -1.94 -9.51 -14.85
CA LEU A 78 -1.26 -8.77 -13.79
C LEU A 78 -1.33 -7.26 -14.09
N PRO A 79 -1.44 -6.41 -13.06
CA PRO A 79 -1.49 -4.97 -13.27
C PRO A 79 -0.12 -4.42 -13.67
N PRO A 80 -0.04 -3.42 -14.56
CA PRO A 80 1.20 -2.71 -14.80
C PRO A 80 1.59 -1.88 -13.56
N ASP A 81 2.89 -1.59 -13.46
CA ASP A 81 3.45 -0.82 -12.35
C ASP A 81 2.94 0.63 -12.35
N ASN A 82 2.98 1.26 -13.50
CA ASN A 82 2.47 2.62 -13.69
C ASN A 82 2.14 2.90 -15.16
N ILE A 83 1.42 4.00 -15.36
CA ILE A 83 1.13 4.57 -16.68
C ILE A 83 1.56 6.03 -16.64
N GLN A 84 2.41 6.40 -17.59
CA GLN A 84 2.83 7.78 -17.76
C GLN A 84 1.85 8.53 -18.66
N ALA A 85 1.50 9.75 -18.25
CA ALA A 85 0.65 10.63 -19.05
C ALA A 85 1.45 11.28 -20.21
N PRO A 86 0.76 11.75 -21.27
CA PRO A 86 1.42 12.54 -22.32
C PRO A 86 2.28 13.67 -21.77
N PRO A 87 3.37 14.06 -22.47
CA PRO A 87 3.71 13.73 -23.87
C PRO A 87 4.40 12.39 -24.06
N PHE A 88 4.90 11.75 -23.00
CA PHE A 88 5.61 10.46 -23.07
C PHE A 88 4.75 9.31 -22.54
N ALA A 89 3.56 9.16 -23.12
CA ALA A 89 2.65 8.09 -22.73
C ALA A 89 3.33 6.73 -22.85
N ASN A 90 3.54 6.04 -21.72
CA ASN A 90 4.14 4.73 -21.66
C ASN A 90 3.48 3.90 -20.56
N ILE A 91 3.39 2.60 -20.79
CA ILE A 91 2.90 1.62 -19.81
C ILE A 91 4.09 0.80 -19.33
N ALA A 92 4.34 0.79 -18.04
CA ALA A 92 5.37 -0.06 -17.44
C ALA A 92 4.77 -1.45 -17.17
N HIS A 93 4.97 -2.37 -18.11
CA HIS A 93 4.39 -3.73 -18.09
C HIS A 93 4.94 -4.63 -16.97
N ARG A 94 5.99 -4.22 -16.25
CA ARG A 94 6.40 -4.88 -15.00
C ARG A 94 5.34 -4.69 -13.92
N THR A 95 5.33 -5.56 -12.94
CA THR A 95 4.42 -5.47 -11.77
C THR A 95 5.18 -5.60 -10.47
N SER A 96 4.48 -5.48 -9.34
CA SER A 96 5.04 -5.71 -8.00
C SER A 96 4.03 -6.45 -7.12
N PRO A 97 4.46 -7.10 -6.02
CA PRO A 97 3.54 -7.72 -5.07
C PRO A 97 2.46 -6.77 -4.53
N THR A 98 2.81 -5.51 -4.31
CA THR A 98 1.87 -4.47 -3.88
C THR A 98 0.81 -4.21 -4.95
N ASN A 99 1.22 -4.07 -6.21
CA ASN A 99 0.29 -3.84 -7.32
C ASN A 99 -0.64 -5.04 -7.53
N MET A 100 -0.13 -6.27 -7.42
CA MET A 100 -0.93 -7.49 -7.46
C MET A 100 -2.00 -7.51 -6.36
N GLY A 101 -1.61 -7.21 -5.11
CA GLY A 101 -2.54 -7.11 -3.98
C GLY A 101 -3.61 -6.03 -4.19
N MET A 102 -3.20 -4.85 -4.69
CA MET A 102 -4.14 -3.76 -5.02
C MET A 102 -5.11 -4.15 -6.13
N ALA A 103 -4.66 -4.91 -7.14
CA ALA A 103 -5.53 -5.39 -8.20
C ALA A 103 -6.60 -6.36 -7.67
N LEU A 104 -6.22 -7.33 -6.82
CA LEU A 104 -7.18 -8.24 -6.18
C LEU A 104 -8.24 -7.48 -5.38
N LEU A 105 -7.82 -6.54 -4.53
CA LEU A 105 -8.72 -5.70 -3.74
C LEU A 105 -9.64 -4.84 -4.62
N SER A 106 -9.11 -4.30 -5.72
CA SER A 106 -9.88 -3.49 -6.66
C SER A 106 -10.96 -4.29 -7.38
N HIS A 107 -10.72 -5.56 -7.70
CA HIS A 107 -11.73 -6.45 -8.28
C HIS A 107 -12.86 -6.76 -7.28
N LEU A 108 -12.53 -7.01 -6.01
CA LEU A 108 -13.53 -7.20 -4.95
C LEU A 108 -14.37 -5.92 -4.77
N ALA A 109 -13.72 -4.77 -4.65
CA ALA A 109 -14.42 -3.49 -4.53
C ALA A 109 -15.29 -3.19 -5.75
N ALA A 110 -14.83 -3.51 -6.97
CA ALA A 110 -15.62 -3.33 -8.18
C ALA A 110 -16.89 -4.20 -8.18
N HIS A 111 -16.83 -5.40 -7.61
CA HIS A 111 -18.01 -6.23 -7.41
C HIS A 111 -18.97 -5.60 -6.39
N ASP A 112 -18.46 -5.15 -5.24
CA ASP A 112 -19.27 -4.51 -4.19
C ASP A 112 -19.95 -3.24 -4.69
N PHE A 113 -19.30 -2.48 -5.58
CA PHE A 113 -19.89 -1.30 -6.25
C PHE A 113 -20.79 -1.67 -7.44
N GLY A 114 -20.97 -2.95 -7.75
CA GLY A 114 -21.81 -3.41 -8.87
C GLY A 114 -21.17 -3.17 -10.26
N TYR A 115 -19.87 -2.96 -10.36
CA TYR A 115 -19.14 -2.79 -11.63
C TYR A 115 -18.82 -4.13 -12.30
N LEU A 116 -18.70 -5.19 -11.50
CA LEU A 116 -18.47 -6.55 -11.94
C LEU A 116 -19.58 -7.48 -11.44
N SER A 117 -20.05 -8.39 -12.31
CA SER A 117 -20.86 -9.52 -11.86
C SER A 117 -20.02 -10.55 -11.11
N THR A 118 -20.65 -11.36 -10.27
CA THR A 118 -19.99 -12.43 -9.51
C THR A 118 -19.21 -13.39 -10.42
N GLY A 119 -19.78 -13.80 -11.55
CA GLY A 119 -19.12 -14.69 -12.51
C GLY A 119 -17.83 -14.06 -13.08
N ARG A 120 -17.91 -12.79 -13.49
CA ARG A 120 -16.73 -12.06 -14.00
C ARG A 120 -15.67 -11.83 -12.94
N LEU A 121 -16.07 -11.61 -11.69
CA LEU A 121 -15.13 -11.52 -10.57
C LEU A 121 -14.32 -12.81 -10.43
N PHE A 122 -15.00 -13.97 -10.33
CA PHE A 122 -14.33 -15.26 -10.18
C PHE A 122 -13.43 -15.59 -11.37
N GLU A 123 -13.88 -15.37 -12.59
CA GLU A 123 -13.08 -15.55 -13.81
C GLU A 123 -11.78 -14.75 -13.75
N ARG A 124 -11.85 -13.45 -13.49
CA ARG A 124 -10.69 -12.57 -13.44
C ARG A 124 -9.76 -12.91 -12.29
N LEU A 125 -10.30 -13.17 -11.09
CA LEU A 125 -9.47 -13.55 -9.93
C LEU A 125 -8.76 -14.88 -10.16
N ALA A 126 -9.41 -15.87 -10.77
CA ALA A 126 -8.77 -17.14 -11.11
C ALA A 126 -7.59 -16.93 -12.06
N CYS A 127 -7.77 -16.17 -13.14
CA CYS A 127 -6.70 -15.85 -14.08
C CYS A 127 -5.53 -15.11 -13.41
N MET A 128 -5.82 -14.15 -12.52
CA MET A 128 -4.79 -13.43 -11.75
C MET A 128 -4.01 -14.37 -10.83
N LEU A 129 -4.70 -15.18 -10.05
CA LEU A 129 -4.09 -16.11 -9.10
C LEU A 129 -3.27 -17.19 -9.82
N ASP A 130 -3.73 -17.70 -10.95
CA ASP A 130 -2.97 -18.62 -11.79
C ASP A 130 -1.68 -17.98 -12.31
N SER A 131 -1.74 -16.72 -12.72
CA SER A 131 -0.55 -16.00 -13.16
C SER A 131 0.42 -15.76 -12.01
N MET A 132 -0.07 -15.36 -10.84
CA MET A 132 0.74 -15.21 -9.63
C MET A 132 1.37 -16.53 -9.16
N ALA A 133 0.68 -17.66 -9.34
CA ALA A 133 1.21 -18.99 -9.00
C ALA A 133 2.39 -19.40 -9.88
N ARG A 134 2.42 -18.94 -11.15
CA ARG A 134 3.49 -19.21 -12.12
C ARG A 134 4.70 -18.29 -11.98
N LEU A 135 4.61 -17.19 -11.22
CA LEU A 135 5.74 -16.28 -11.02
C LEU A 135 6.87 -16.95 -10.25
N GLU A 136 8.09 -16.65 -10.64
CA GLU A 136 9.27 -17.07 -9.92
C GLU A 136 9.31 -16.50 -8.51
N ARG A 137 9.89 -17.27 -7.59
CA ARG A 137 9.98 -16.90 -6.19
C ARG A 137 11.37 -17.15 -5.65
N PHE A 138 11.89 -16.21 -4.87
CA PHE A 138 13.10 -16.42 -4.10
C PHE A 138 12.74 -16.58 -2.62
N LYS A 139 13.09 -17.75 -2.03
CA LYS A 139 12.75 -18.10 -0.63
C LYS A 139 11.27 -17.88 -0.29
N GLY A 140 10.36 -18.14 -1.24
CA GLY A 140 8.92 -17.99 -1.08
C GLY A 140 8.36 -16.59 -1.37
N HIS A 141 9.21 -15.60 -1.60
CA HIS A 141 8.81 -14.22 -1.93
C HIS A 141 8.86 -13.96 -3.43
N PHE A 142 7.93 -13.14 -3.93
CA PHE A 142 8.04 -12.56 -5.28
C PHE A 142 9.22 -11.58 -5.33
N TYR A 143 9.89 -11.49 -6.44
CA TYR A 143 10.98 -10.52 -6.68
C TYR A 143 10.93 -9.93 -8.11
#